data_0d995f9defd2145ce6f6dfa44b304fca
#
_entry.id   0d995f9defd2145ce6f6dfa44b304fca
#
_cell.length_a   1.000
_cell.length_b   1.000
_cell.length_c   1.000
_cell.angle_alpha   90.00
_cell.angle_beta   90.00
_cell.angle_gamma   90.00
#
_symmetry.space_group_name_H-M   'P 1'
#
loop_
_entity.id
_entity.type
_entity.pdbx_description
1 polymer ?
#
loop_
_entity_poly.entity_id
_entity_poly.type
_entity_poly.pdbx_seq_one_letter_code
_entity_poly.pdbx_strand_id
1 'polypeptide(L)'
;MKKIFFATFLFIGCISAIAQPAFIKDSLDGFIEREMQRWQIPGLAIAIVKDGKVVMAKGYGVKAFDKTEKVNEFTLFQIASNSKAFTGTAIAQLHEEKKLHLDSLATKYLPYFKLYDPHSTALCTVKDLLTHRIGHGTFQGDFLNWGSTLSRKEIV
;
A
#
# COMPACT_ATOMS: atom_id res chain seq x y z
N MET A 1 -3.76 -36.09 65.22
CA MET A 1 -2.63 -35.64 64.39
C MET A 1 -3.16 -35.15 63.07
N LYS A 2 -3.30 -33.80 62.87
CA LYS A 2 -3.79 -33.22 61.61
C LYS A 2 -2.59 -32.91 60.72
N LYS A 3 -2.52 -33.53 59.52
CA LYS A 3 -1.50 -33.25 58.52
C LYS A 3 -1.93 -32.02 57.72
N ILE A 4 -1.22 -30.92 57.83
CA ILE A 4 -1.40 -29.70 57.06
C ILE A 4 -0.64 -29.91 55.74
N PHE A 5 -1.39 -29.97 54.61
CA PHE A 5 -0.84 -29.97 53.26
C PHE A 5 -0.56 -28.54 52.84
N PHE A 6 0.70 -28.17 52.69
CA PHE A 6 1.14 -26.89 52.14
C PHE A 6 1.17 -26.98 50.63
N ALA A 7 0.15 -26.44 49.95
CA ALA A 7 0.13 -26.37 48.50
C ALA A 7 0.90 -25.12 48.05
N THR A 8 2.12 -25.31 47.57
CA THR A 8 2.93 -24.25 46.99
C THR A 8 2.40 -23.96 45.57
N PHE A 9 1.69 -22.87 45.40
CA PHE A 9 1.24 -22.41 44.09
C PHE A 9 2.43 -21.78 43.38
N LEU A 10 3.00 -22.49 42.40
CA LEU A 10 4.04 -21.97 41.52
C LEU A 10 3.42 -21.05 40.48
N PHE A 11 3.49 -19.75 40.70
CA PHE A 11 3.06 -18.74 39.73
C PHE A 11 4.12 -18.67 38.62
N ILE A 12 3.95 -19.47 37.55
CA ILE A 12 4.72 -19.32 36.32
C ILE A 12 4.15 -18.10 35.59
N GLY A 13 4.72 -16.94 35.85
CA GLY A 13 4.48 -15.75 35.06
C GLY A 13 4.91 -16.02 33.61
N CYS A 14 3.95 -16.18 32.70
CA CYS A 14 4.22 -16.13 31.27
C CYS A 14 4.77 -14.74 30.92
N ILE A 15 6.08 -14.57 31.00
CA ILE A 15 6.75 -13.44 30.36
C ILE A 15 6.59 -13.70 28.87
N SER A 16 5.62 -13.04 28.23
CA SER A 16 5.55 -12.97 26.78
C SER A 16 6.81 -12.25 26.30
N ALA A 17 7.85 -13.03 26.03
CA ALA A 17 9.04 -12.52 25.40
C ALA A 17 8.61 -12.03 24.01
N ILE A 18 8.52 -10.69 23.83
CA ILE A 18 8.37 -10.04 22.52
C ILE A 18 9.76 -10.16 21.86
N ALA A 19 10.18 -11.37 21.57
CA ALA A 19 11.36 -11.60 20.77
C ALA A 19 10.98 -11.31 19.32
N GLN A 20 11.69 -10.40 18.69
CA GLN A 20 11.72 -10.33 17.23
C GLN A 20 12.04 -11.73 16.71
N PRO A 21 11.35 -12.25 15.67
CA PRO A 21 11.79 -13.50 15.05
C PRO A 21 13.28 -13.43 14.76
N ALA A 22 14.03 -14.42 15.16
CA ALA A 22 15.49 -14.47 15.00
C ALA A 22 15.94 -14.14 13.57
N PHE A 23 15.12 -14.54 12.58
CA PHE A 23 15.33 -14.20 11.18
C PHE A 23 15.42 -12.69 10.92
N ILE A 24 14.55 -11.87 11.51
CA ILE A 24 14.56 -10.41 11.29
C ILE A 24 15.84 -9.81 11.86
N LYS A 25 16.26 -10.26 13.05
CA LYS A 25 17.44 -9.73 13.72
C LYS A 25 18.75 -10.19 13.09
N ASP A 26 18.84 -11.46 12.72
CA ASP A 26 20.13 -12.11 12.46
C ASP A 26 20.36 -12.42 10.98
N SER A 27 19.33 -12.46 10.14
CA SER A 27 19.43 -12.97 8.77
C SER A 27 18.81 -12.07 7.69
N LEU A 28 17.90 -11.19 8.05
CA LEU A 28 17.13 -10.44 7.07
C LEU A 28 17.98 -9.47 6.24
N ASP A 29 18.91 -8.77 6.87
CA ASP A 29 19.80 -7.83 6.16
C ASP A 29 20.59 -8.53 5.07
N GLY A 30 21.28 -9.63 5.42
CA GLY A 30 22.05 -10.40 4.46
C GLY A 30 21.19 -11.07 3.37
N PHE A 31 19.95 -11.45 3.68
CA PHE A 31 19.01 -11.94 2.70
C PHE A 31 18.64 -10.83 1.69
N ILE A 32 18.26 -9.65 2.17
CA ILE A 32 17.89 -8.50 1.34
C ILE A 32 19.05 -8.10 0.42
N GLU A 33 20.24 -7.96 0.95
CA GLU A 33 21.42 -7.55 0.17
C GLU A 33 21.73 -8.54 -0.95
N ARG A 34 21.66 -9.85 -0.68
CA ARG A 34 21.85 -10.89 -1.72
C ARG A 34 20.77 -10.82 -2.79
N GLU A 35 19.50 -10.66 -2.41
CA GLU A 35 18.41 -10.60 -3.39
C GLU A 35 18.45 -9.29 -4.19
N MET A 36 18.83 -8.17 -3.59
CA MET A 36 19.05 -6.93 -4.33
C MET A 36 20.13 -7.08 -5.40
N GLN A 37 21.23 -7.74 -5.08
CA GLN A 37 22.29 -8.03 -6.05
C GLN A 37 21.80 -8.96 -7.16
N ARG A 38 21.11 -10.06 -6.78
CA ARG A 38 20.58 -11.05 -7.72
C ARG A 38 19.59 -10.45 -8.72
N TRP A 39 18.72 -9.55 -8.27
CA TRP A 39 17.68 -8.92 -9.06
C TRP A 39 18.09 -7.54 -9.60
N GLN A 40 19.33 -7.13 -9.38
CA GLN A 40 19.85 -5.81 -9.78
C GLN A 40 18.95 -4.65 -9.30
N ILE A 41 18.49 -4.71 -8.07
CA ILE A 41 17.68 -3.66 -7.45
C ILE A 41 18.62 -2.61 -6.87
N PRO A 42 18.58 -1.34 -7.34
CA PRO A 42 19.51 -0.31 -6.87
C PRO A 42 19.22 0.11 -5.44
N GLY A 43 17.96 0.17 -5.06
CA GLY A 43 17.55 0.62 -3.74
C GLY A 43 16.19 0.07 -3.31
N LEU A 44 16.05 -0.16 -2.01
CA LEU A 44 14.86 -0.75 -1.38
C LEU A 44 14.66 -0.14 -0.01
N ALA A 45 13.42 0.03 0.41
CA ALA A 45 13.05 0.32 1.80
C ALA A 45 12.06 -0.72 2.31
N ILE A 46 12.27 -1.16 3.56
CA ILE A 46 11.39 -2.12 4.24
C ILE A 46 10.91 -1.54 5.55
N ALA A 47 9.63 -1.71 5.84
CA ALA A 47 9.05 -1.53 7.16
C ALA A 47 8.33 -2.82 7.59
N ILE A 48 8.59 -3.27 8.80
CA ILE A 48 7.92 -4.42 9.41
C ILE A 48 7.22 -3.93 10.66
N VAL A 49 5.91 -4.16 10.70
CA VAL A 49 5.05 -3.82 11.85
C VAL A 49 4.49 -5.11 12.43
N LYS A 50 4.59 -5.27 13.74
CA LYS A 50 4.01 -6.39 14.47
C LYS A 50 3.30 -5.88 15.72
N ASP A 51 2.08 -6.30 15.93
CA ASP A 51 1.27 -5.92 17.09
C ASP A 51 1.19 -4.38 17.29
N GLY A 52 1.03 -3.63 16.19
CA GLY A 52 0.98 -2.17 16.18
C GLY A 52 2.31 -1.45 16.44
N LYS A 53 3.43 -2.18 16.54
CA LYS A 53 4.77 -1.60 16.77
C LYS A 53 5.67 -1.80 15.57
N VAL A 54 6.40 -0.75 15.21
CA VAL A 54 7.44 -0.86 14.18
C VAL A 54 8.58 -1.71 14.74
N VAL A 55 8.77 -2.87 14.12
CA VAL A 55 9.85 -3.82 14.46
C VAL A 55 11.12 -3.46 13.71
N MET A 56 10.97 -3.00 12.47
CA MET A 56 12.05 -2.58 11.59
C MET A 56 11.55 -1.51 10.63
N ALA A 57 12.38 -0.49 10.36
CA ALA A 57 12.22 0.45 9.26
C ALA A 57 13.62 0.79 8.76
N LYS A 58 13.96 0.38 7.52
CA LYS A 58 15.33 0.48 7.02
C LYS A 58 15.37 0.60 5.50
N GLY A 59 16.29 1.43 5.01
CA GLY A 59 16.63 1.54 3.59
C GLY A 59 17.92 0.78 3.26
N TYR A 60 18.03 0.33 2.01
CA TYR A 60 19.17 -0.41 1.46
C TYR A 60 19.54 0.15 0.09
N GLY A 61 20.82 0.08 -0.26
CA GLY A 61 21.31 0.49 -1.56
C GLY A 61 21.31 2.00 -1.80
N VAL A 62 21.09 2.39 -3.05
CA VAL A 62 21.18 3.77 -3.55
C VAL A 62 19.88 4.17 -4.26
N LYS A 63 19.61 5.48 -4.36
CA LYS A 63 18.38 5.99 -4.98
C LYS A 63 18.35 5.79 -6.50
N ALA A 64 19.49 5.70 -7.14
CA ALA A 64 19.63 5.38 -8.57
C ALA A 64 20.99 4.72 -8.82
N PHE A 65 21.11 3.96 -9.89
CA PHE A 65 22.36 3.23 -10.23
C PHE A 65 23.58 4.13 -10.40
N ASP A 66 23.37 5.35 -10.89
CA ASP A 66 24.43 6.33 -11.17
C ASP A 66 24.66 7.30 -10.01
N LYS A 67 24.03 7.07 -8.85
CA LYS A 67 24.10 7.96 -7.67
C LYS A 67 24.70 7.25 -6.47
N THR A 68 25.35 8.04 -5.62
CA THR A 68 25.89 7.57 -4.33
C THR A 68 24.92 7.79 -3.17
N GLU A 69 23.84 8.55 -3.42
CA GLU A 69 22.85 8.89 -2.41
C GLU A 69 22.11 7.63 -1.93
N LYS A 70 22.20 7.37 -0.63
CA LYS A 70 21.63 6.16 -0.02
C LYS A 70 20.12 6.25 0.17
N VAL A 71 19.47 5.11 0.02
CA VAL A 71 18.09 4.93 0.48
C VAL A 71 18.08 4.79 2.00
N ASN A 72 17.13 5.46 2.64
CA ASN A 72 16.86 5.38 4.07
C ASN A 72 15.35 5.22 4.32
N GLU A 73 14.93 5.16 5.57
CA GLU A 73 13.54 5.02 5.97
C GLU A 73 12.62 6.18 5.58
N PHE A 74 13.20 7.33 5.23
CA PHE A 74 12.46 8.54 4.79
C PHE A 74 12.45 8.73 3.27
N THR A 75 13.11 7.83 2.52
CA THR A 75 13.13 7.91 1.06
C THR A 75 11.75 7.65 0.49
N LEU A 76 11.27 8.58 -0.35
CA LEU A 76 9.98 8.45 -1.01
C LEU A 76 10.08 7.55 -2.23
N PHE A 77 9.14 6.60 -2.33
CA PHE A 77 8.97 5.72 -3.47
C PHE A 77 7.59 5.94 -4.11
N GLN A 78 7.52 5.81 -5.42
CA GLN A 78 6.24 5.73 -6.10
C GLN A 78 5.58 4.39 -5.75
N ILE A 79 4.37 4.46 -5.22
CA ILE A 79 3.64 3.26 -4.75
C ILE A 79 2.69 2.67 -5.80
N ALA A 80 2.70 3.22 -7.01
CA ALA A 80 1.91 2.74 -8.15
C ALA A 80 0.46 2.39 -7.76
N SER A 81 0.00 1.19 -8.06
CA SER A 81 -1.38 0.74 -7.81
C SER A 81 -1.79 0.68 -6.34
N ASN A 82 -0.85 0.68 -5.39
CA ASN A 82 -1.20 0.84 -3.97
C ASN A 82 -1.95 2.16 -3.70
N SER A 83 -1.77 3.18 -4.56
CA SER A 83 -2.53 4.44 -4.53
C SER A 83 -4.05 4.24 -4.65
N LYS A 84 -4.50 3.14 -5.29
CA LYS A 84 -5.93 2.83 -5.44
C LYS A 84 -6.61 2.58 -4.09
N ALA A 85 -5.90 2.00 -3.12
CA ALA A 85 -6.42 1.81 -1.78
C ALA A 85 -6.74 3.14 -1.09
N PHE A 86 -5.84 4.13 -1.23
CA PHE A 86 -6.08 5.48 -0.70
C PHE A 86 -7.24 6.18 -1.40
N THR A 87 -7.29 6.11 -2.73
CA THR A 87 -8.39 6.67 -3.50
C THR A 87 -9.73 6.02 -3.12
N GLY A 88 -9.77 4.68 -3.06
CA GLY A 88 -10.97 3.94 -2.67
C GLY A 88 -11.46 4.32 -1.27
N THR A 89 -10.54 4.44 -0.31
CA THR A 89 -10.85 4.85 1.06
C THR A 89 -11.39 6.28 1.10
N ALA A 90 -10.76 7.21 0.38
CA ALA A 90 -11.23 8.60 0.32
C ALA A 90 -12.64 8.71 -0.29
N ILE A 91 -12.92 7.96 -1.36
CA ILE A 91 -14.25 7.92 -1.98
C ILE A 91 -15.28 7.28 -1.05
N ALA A 92 -14.92 6.21 -0.32
CA ALA A 92 -15.80 5.59 0.66
C ALA A 92 -16.14 6.56 1.81
N GLN A 93 -15.16 7.33 2.28
CA GLN A 93 -15.39 8.36 3.28
C GLN A 93 -16.34 9.45 2.77
N LEU A 94 -16.14 9.95 1.54
CA LEU A 94 -17.06 10.93 0.94
C LEU A 94 -18.48 10.39 0.77
N HIS A 95 -18.61 9.09 0.51
CA HIS A 95 -19.90 8.41 0.43
C HIS A 95 -20.59 8.39 1.80
N GLU A 96 -19.88 7.99 2.85
CA GLU A 96 -20.39 7.94 4.21
C GLU A 96 -20.80 9.35 4.71
N GLU A 97 -19.99 10.36 4.39
CA GLU A 97 -20.30 11.77 4.64
C GLU A 97 -21.42 12.35 3.77
N LYS A 98 -22.04 11.55 2.89
CA LYS A 98 -23.10 11.95 1.94
C LYS A 98 -22.71 13.07 0.96
N LYS A 99 -21.40 13.29 0.78
CA LYS A 99 -20.86 14.26 -0.19
C LYS A 99 -20.78 13.69 -1.61
N LEU A 100 -20.73 12.37 -1.72
CA LEU A 100 -20.71 11.62 -2.97
C LEU A 100 -21.54 10.34 -2.78
N HIS A 101 -22.18 9.84 -3.84
CA HIS A 101 -22.87 8.55 -3.81
C HIS A 101 -22.30 7.61 -4.86
N LEU A 102 -21.94 6.40 -4.46
CA LEU A 102 -21.27 5.41 -5.32
C LEU A 102 -22.09 5.02 -6.55
N ASP A 103 -23.42 4.94 -6.41
CA ASP A 103 -24.32 4.60 -7.50
C ASP A 103 -24.78 5.83 -8.33
N SER A 104 -24.27 7.04 -8.02
CA SER A 104 -24.50 8.21 -8.87
C SER A 104 -23.64 8.15 -10.13
N LEU A 105 -24.14 8.75 -11.20
CA LEU A 105 -23.38 8.88 -12.44
C LEU A 105 -22.07 9.63 -12.21
N ALA A 106 -20.99 9.16 -12.84
CA ALA A 106 -19.69 9.82 -12.79
C ALA A 106 -19.76 11.28 -13.30
N THR A 107 -20.55 11.52 -14.33
CA THR A 107 -20.78 12.84 -14.93
C THR A 107 -21.41 13.86 -13.97
N LYS A 108 -22.08 13.42 -12.89
CA LYS A 108 -22.60 14.30 -11.85
C LYS A 108 -21.49 15.05 -11.12
N TYR A 109 -20.34 14.38 -10.90
CA TYR A 109 -19.20 14.92 -10.16
C TYR A 109 -18.08 15.40 -11.09
N LEU A 110 -17.99 14.80 -12.28
CA LEU A 110 -17.04 15.11 -13.33
C LEU A 110 -17.80 15.41 -14.64
N PRO A 111 -18.32 16.62 -14.83
CA PRO A 111 -19.16 16.94 -16.00
C PRO A 111 -18.45 16.81 -17.35
N TYR A 112 -17.12 16.81 -17.34
CA TYR A 112 -16.26 16.63 -18.52
C TYR A 112 -15.87 15.17 -18.77
N PHE A 113 -16.23 14.23 -17.89
CA PHE A 113 -15.95 12.81 -18.05
C PHE A 113 -16.65 12.25 -19.30
N LYS A 114 -15.86 11.59 -20.15
CA LYS A 114 -16.35 11.04 -21.40
C LYS A 114 -15.59 9.76 -21.75
N LEU A 115 -16.33 8.69 -22.01
CA LEU A 115 -15.81 7.47 -22.62
C LEU A 115 -15.97 7.53 -24.14
N TYR A 116 -15.30 6.63 -24.87
CA TYR A 116 -15.43 6.54 -26.32
C TYR A 116 -16.89 6.34 -26.76
N ASP A 117 -17.63 5.47 -26.07
CA ASP A 117 -19.05 5.25 -26.32
C ASP A 117 -19.91 6.20 -25.47
N PRO A 118 -20.76 7.04 -26.10
CA PRO A 118 -21.66 7.96 -25.40
C PRO A 118 -22.67 7.27 -24.48
N HIS A 119 -23.13 6.05 -24.84
CA HIS A 119 -24.08 5.31 -24.03
C HIS A 119 -23.41 4.84 -22.72
N SER A 120 -22.21 4.29 -22.82
CA SER A 120 -21.40 3.92 -21.65
C SER A 120 -21.09 5.13 -20.77
N THR A 121 -20.80 6.30 -21.37
CA THR A 121 -20.60 7.55 -20.62
C THR A 121 -21.83 7.92 -19.79
N ALA A 122 -23.03 7.85 -20.41
CA ALA A 122 -24.28 8.23 -19.78
C ALA A 122 -24.68 7.30 -18.61
N LEU A 123 -24.22 6.06 -18.59
CA LEU A 123 -24.56 5.06 -17.58
C LEU A 123 -23.48 4.83 -16.54
N CYS A 124 -22.26 5.30 -16.78
CA CYS A 124 -21.12 5.05 -15.91
C CYS A 124 -21.31 5.68 -14.52
N THR A 125 -21.28 4.85 -13.49
CA THR A 125 -21.35 5.27 -12.09
C THR A 125 -19.96 5.45 -11.47
N VAL A 126 -19.87 6.14 -10.34
CA VAL A 126 -18.65 6.21 -9.54
C VAL A 126 -18.15 4.81 -9.16
N LYS A 127 -19.07 3.91 -8.84
CA LYS A 127 -18.77 2.51 -8.51
C LYS A 127 -18.13 1.76 -9.69
N ASP A 128 -18.58 1.99 -10.91
CA ASP A 128 -18.00 1.35 -12.10
C ASP A 128 -16.55 1.77 -12.33
N LEU A 129 -16.21 3.05 -12.06
CA LEU A 129 -14.82 3.52 -12.08
C LEU A 129 -13.94 2.78 -11.07
N LEU A 130 -14.43 2.57 -9.85
CA LEU A 130 -13.67 1.93 -8.77
C LEU A 130 -13.54 0.41 -8.94
N THR A 131 -14.43 -0.21 -9.71
CA THR A 131 -14.50 -1.68 -9.87
C THR A 131 -14.01 -2.17 -11.23
N HIS A 132 -13.33 -1.32 -12.00
CA HIS A 132 -12.79 -1.65 -13.34
C HIS A 132 -13.86 -2.13 -14.34
N ARG A 133 -15.06 -1.51 -14.34
CA ARG A 133 -16.18 -1.93 -15.18
C ARG A 133 -16.47 -1.00 -16.34
N ILE A 134 -15.52 -0.15 -16.72
CA ILE A 134 -15.68 0.85 -17.78
C ILE A 134 -15.19 0.39 -19.16
N GLY A 135 -14.82 -0.89 -19.29
CA GLY A 135 -14.47 -1.49 -20.58
C GLY A 135 -13.03 -1.27 -21.03
N HIS A 136 -12.15 -0.71 -20.21
CA HIS A 136 -10.75 -0.56 -20.54
C HIS A 136 -10.03 -1.91 -20.48
N GLY A 137 -9.17 -2.17 -21.46
CA GLY A 137 -8.24 -3.31 -21.44
C GLY A 137 -7.11 -3.13 -20.43
N THR A 138 -6.43 -4.22 -20.09
CA THR A 138 -5.29 -4.21 -19.19
C THR A 138 -4.21 -3.25 -19.72
N PHE A 139 -3.70 -2.38 -18.85
CA PHE A 139 -2.70 -1.34 -19.16
C PHE A 139 -3.15 -0.27 -20.18
N GLN A 140 -4.39 -0.28 -20.61
CA GLN A 140 -4.90 0.76 -21.49
C GLN A 140 -4.85 2.12 -20.77
N GLY A 141 -4.21 3.09 -21.41
CA GLY A 141 -4.04 4.45 -20.87
C GLY A 141 -2.83 4.64 -19.96
N ASP A 142 -2.06 3.61 -19.58
CA ASP A 142 -0.90 3.74 -18.71
C ASP A 142 0.13 4.74 -19.25
N PHE A 143 0.35 4.74 -20.56
CA PHE A 143 1.28 5.67 -21.21
C PHE A 143 0.83 7.15 -21.11
N LEU A 144 -0.45 7.41 -20.86
CA LEU A 144 -0.95 8.77 -20.62
C LEU A 144 -0.49 9.31 -19.26
N ASN A 145 -0.11 8.44 -18.33
CA ASN A 145 0.38 8.81 -17.01
C ASN A 145 1.91 8.88 -16.92
N TRP A 146 2.64 8.26 -17.86
CA TRP A 146 4.10 8.18 -17.84
C TRP A 146 4.72 9.04 -18.96
N GLY A 147 5.33 10.14 -18.55
CA GLY A 147 5.99 11.06 -19.49
C GLY A 147 5.03 11.92 -20.32
N SER A 148 3.75 11.93 -19.98
CA SER A 148 2.77 12.81 -20.61
C SER A 148 2.85 14.23 -20.06
N THR A 149 2.65 15.22 -20.92
CA THR A 149 2.49 16.63 -20.56
C THR A 149 1.02 17.03 -20.32
N LEU A 150 0.10 16.08 -20.51
CA LEU A 150 -1.33 16.32 -20.34
C LEU A 150 -1.69 16.52 -18.86
N SER A 151 -2.59 17.44 -18.60
CA SER A 151 -3.20 17.59 -17.29
C SER A 151 -4.17 16.41 -17.02
N ARG A 152 -4.47 16.16 -15.75
CA ARG A 152 -5.44 15.12 -15.36
C ARG A 152 -6.81 15.29 -16.02
N LYS A 153 -7.23 16.55 -16.27
CA LYS A 153 -8.50 16.86 -16.95
C LYS A 153 -8.46 16.50 -18.42
N GLU A 154 -7.30 16.58 -19.05
CA GLU A 154 -7.14 16.22 -20.47
C GLU A 154 -7.02 14.70 -20.68
N ILE A 155 -6.64 13.97 -19.64
CA ILE A 155 -6.54 12.50 -19.67
C ILE A 155 -7.93 11.84 -19.46
N VAL A 156 -8.82 12.47 -18.71
CA VAL A 156 -10.17 12.00 -18.37
C VAL A 156 -11.19 12.51 -19.37
#